data_3155f91dd1e318fbd6ea3087f798726a
#
_entry.id   3155f91dd1e318fbd6ea3087f798726a
#
_cell.length_a   1.000
_cell.length_b   1.000
_cell.length_c   1.000
_cell.angle_alpha   90.00
_cell.angle_beta   90.00
_cell.angle_gamma   90.00
#
_symmetry.space_group_name_H-M   'P 1'
#
loop_
_entity.id
_entity.type
_entity.pdbx_description
1 polymer ?
#
loop_
_entity_poly.entity_id
_entity_poly.type
_entity_poly.pdbx_seq_one_letter_code
_entity_poly.pdbx_strand_id
1 'polypeptide(L)'
;MKIIYLHQYFKLPRESGGTRSFDLACGFLGLGHEVEMITSSSDTKFKTKKRWSRIKEDGLIIHYMYMPYSNNMNYFERIMAFLKFLCFSTFKLLSLKGDLILATSTPLTIGIPALIKKWTHKTPYIFEARDIWPEAVIAVGAIRNKILQKILYFLEYVIYKNAEAIIPLSIDMKNSINSRYPKLASKPIEVIENISEIERFQKGYNKDLYIIKEKIGFQPKFIILYAGTFGRVNGLDYVIDFAHNLQKIDSEIVFVLVGDGLQKQDVINRASDKGVIDKNVFFLDSVSKSELPQLYFECDIGSSFVVNIKELWANSANKFFDTLAAGKPVLINYGGWQKDKINKENIGYVLPQVFKDEDVQKFSIYCQNISLLAKQRENALNIANKNYSTQVAVAKYKKIFNDIY
;
A
#
# COMPACT_ATOMS: atom_id res chain seq x y z
N MET A 1 -12.92 -23.57 7.47
CA MET A 1 -11.56 -23.71 8.06
C MET A 1 -11.24 -22.50 8.93
N LYS A 2 -10.26 -22.65 9.81
CA LYS A 2 -9.75 -21.59 10.66
C LYS A 2 -8.42 -21.06 10.11
N ILE A 3 -8.41 -19.77 9.70
CA ILE A 3 -7.27 -19.10 9.12
C ILE A 3 -6.60 -18.24 10.20
N ILE A 4 -5.29 -18.42 10.41
CA ILE A 4 -4.49 -17.52 11.23
C ILE A 4 -3.81 -16.53 10.29
N TYR A 5 -4.20 -15.27 10.36
CA TYR A 5 -3.65 -14.21 9.52
C TYR A 5 -2.56 -13.47 10.29
N LEU A 6 -1.32 -13.57 9.85
CA LEU A 6 -0.16 -12.94 10.48
C LEU A 6 0.27 -11.69 9.70
N HIS A 7 0.04 -10.51 10.28
CA HIS A 7 0.37 -9.22 9.69
C HIS A 7 0.81 -8.21 10.76
N GLN A 8 2.07 -7.80 10.75
CA GLN A 8 2.61 -6.90 11.78
C GLN A 8 1.94 -5.53 11.80
N TYR A 9 1.65 -4.95 10.62
CA TYR A 9 1.14 -3.59 10.46
C TYR A 9 -0.34 -3.56 10.03
N PHE A 10 -1.12 -4.48 10.57
CA PHE A 10 -2.55 -4.52 10.33
C PHE A 10 -3.23 -3.22 10.78
N LYS A 11 -4.17 -2.73 9.97
CA LYS A 11 -4.95 -1.51 10.22
C LYS A 11 -6.43 -1.76 10.04
N LEU A 12 -7.22 -1.14 10.91
CA LEU A 12 -8.67 -1.04 10.80
C LEU A 12 -9.05 0.19 9.96
N PRO A 13 -10.24 0.23 9.34
CA PRO A 13 -10.67 1.38 8.52
C PRO A 13 -10.66 2.73 9.24
N ARG A 14 -10.86 2.76 10.55
CA ARG A 14 -10.76 3.98 11.38
C ARG A 14 -9.33 4.45 11.64
N GLU A 15 -8.32 3.72 11.17
CA GLU A 15 -6.91 4.07 11.32
C GLU A 15 -6.35 4.57 9.99
N SER A 16 -5.25 5.33 10.03
CA SER A 16 -4.49 5.71 8.84
C SER A 16 -3.69 4.51 8.34
N GLY A 17 -3.71 4.27 7.04
CA GLY A 17 -2.96 3.20 6.37
C GLY A 17 -3.81 2.29 5.48
N GLY A 18 -3.18 1.26 4.91
CA GLY A 18 -3.87 0.30 4.04
C GLY A 18 -4.65 -0.75 4.83
N THR A 19 -5.88 -1.01 4.41
CA THR A 19 -6.81 -1.94 5.08
C THR A 19 -6.95 -3.30 4.38
N ARG A 20 -6.15 -3.59 3.35
CA ARG A 20 -6.22 -4.84 2.57
C ARG A 20 -6.44 -6.09 3.43
N SER A 21 -5.66 -6.24 4.52
CA SER A 21 -5.76 -7.44 5.36
C SER A 21 -7.07 -7.50 6.15
N PHE A 22 -7.65 -6.35 6.49
CA PHE A 22 -8.98 -6.27 7.08
C PHE A 22 -10.05 -6.66 6.06
N ASP A 23 -10.00 -6.09 4.87
CA ASP A 23 -10.98 -6.31 3.82
C ASP A 23 -10.97 -7.76 3.33
N LEU A 24 -9.78 -8.37 3.20
CA LEU A 24 -9.64 -9.81 2.93
C LEU A 24 -10.19 -10.67 4.07
N ALA A 25 -9.85 -10.34 5.33
CA ALA A 25 -10.33 -11.08 6.48
C ALA A 25 -11.86 -11.07 6.57
N CYS A 26 -12.51 -9.92 6.35
CA CYS A 26 -13.96 -9.81 6.25
C CYS A 26 -14.51 -10.66 5.09
N GLY A 27 -13.84 -10.65 3.94
CA GLY A 27 -14.22 -11.50 2.81
C GLY A 27 -14.12 -12.99 3.13
N PHE A 28 -13.10 -13.42 3.86
CA PHE A 28 -12.94 -14.82 4.29
C PHE A 28 -14.01 -15.22 5.34
N LEU A 29 -14.37 -14.32 6.26
CA LEU A 29 -15.50 -14.51 7.17
C LEU A 29 -16.80 -14.70 6.38
N GLY A 30 -17.02 -13.90 5.33
CA GLY A 30 -18.17 -14.02 4.43
C GLY A 30 -18.21 -15.34 3.64
N LEU A 31 -17.08 -16.03 3.46
CA LEU A 31 -17.02 -17.39 2.92
C LEU A 31 -17.27 -18.49 3.96
N GLY A 32 -17.56 -18.13 5.23
CA GLY A 32 -17.79 -19.08 6.32
C GLY A 32 -16.51 -19.59 6.98
N HIS A 33 -15.35 -18.92 6.80
CA HIS A 33 -14.13 -19.25 7.51
C HIS A 33 -14.06 -18.52 8.85
N GLU A 34 -13.37 -19.09 9.83
CA GLU A 34 -12.95 -18.37 11.03
C GLU A 34 -11.61 -17.69 10.77
N VAL A 35 -11.45 -16.43 11.21
CA VAL A 35 -10.21 -15.70 11.02
C VAL A 35 -9.70 -15.13 12.34
N GLU A 36 -8.45 -15.46 12.69
CA GLU A 36 -7.74 -14.86 13.82
C GLU A 36 -6.50 -14.11 13.32
N MET A 37 -6.44 -12.81 13.62
CA MET A 37 -5.33 -11.92 13.24
C MET A 37 -4.31 -11.84 14.37
N ILE A 38 -3.01 -11.96 14.03
CA ILE A 38 -1.90 -11.64 14.94
C ILE A 38 -1.20 -10.39 14.41
N THR A 39 -1.15 -9.33 15.23
CA THR A 39 -0.61 -8.04 14.83
C THR A 39 0.04 -7.27 15.98
N SER A 40 0.64 -6.11 15.67
CA SER A 40 1.12 -5.15 16.66
C SER A 40 0.41 -3.79 16.52
N SER A 41 0.44 -2.99 17.58
CA SER A 41 -0.04 -1.61 17.57
C SER A 41 0.80 -0.74 18.50
N SER A 42 1.03 0.51 18.11
CA SER A 42 1.64 1.53 18.97
C SER A 42 0.62 2.25 19.89
N ASP A 43 -0.67 1.98 19.71
CA ASP A 43 -1.73 2.55 20.53
C ASP A 43 -1.66 2.01 21.97
N THR A 44 -1.53 2.93 22.92
CA THR A 44 -1.37 2.62 24.35
C THR A 44 -2.56 1.89 24.98
N LYS A 45 -3.76 1.95 24.34
CA LYS A 45 -4.91 1.16 24.79
C LYS A 45 -4.66 -0.36 24.77
N PHE A 46 -3.72 -0.82 23.94
CA PHE A 46 -3.30 -2.22 23.87
C PHE A 46 -2.18 -2.58 24.84
N LYS A 47 -1.68 -1.60 25.62
CA LYS A 47 -0.68 -1.82 26.67
C LYS A 47 -1.32 -2.47 27.88
N THR A 48 -1.21 -3.77 28.02
CA THR A 48 -1.79 -4.54 29.10
C THR A 48 -0.71 -5.26 29.92
N LYS A 49 -1.05 -5.71 31.16
CA LYS A 49 -0.17 -6.59 31.95
C LYS A 49 0.11 -7.92 31.22
N LYS A 50 -0.87 -8.39 30.47
CA LYS A 50 -0.71 -9.53 29.54
C LYS A 50 -0.12 -8.98 28.25
N ARG A 51 0.91 -9.61 27.71
CA ARG A 51 1.60 -9.17 26.47
C ARG A 51 0.66 -9.00 25.26
N TRP A 52 -0.44 -9.73 25.21
CA TRP A 52 -1.41 -9.75 24.13
C TRP A 52 -2.77 -9.26 24.61
N SER A 53 -3.34 -8.30 23.91
CA SER A 53 -4.76 -7.93 24.00
C SER A 53 -5.53 -8.69 22.93
N ARG A 54 -6.69 -9.25 23.30
CA ARG A 54 -7.59 -9.93 22.38
C ARG A 54 -8.87 -9.12 22.26
N ILE A 55 -9.20 -8.70 21.04
CA ILE A 55 -10.47 -8.02 20.76
C ILE A 55 -11.23 -8.80 19.66
N LYS A 56 -12.53 -8.56 19.57
CA LYS A 56 -13.38 -9.06 18.49
C LYS A 56 -14.02 -7.85 17.81
N GLU A 57 -13.87 -7.75 16.48
CA GLU A 57 -14.41 -6.66 15.67
C GLU A 57 -14.86 -7.22 14.31
N ASP A 58 -16.09 -6.94 13.92
CA ASP A 58 -16.74 -7.42 12.68
C ASP A 58 -16.60 -8.94 12.46
N GLY A 59 -16.65 -9.73 13.54
CA GLY A 59 -16.45 -11.18 13.51
C GLY A 59 -14.99 -11.62 13.55
N LEU A 60 -14.04 -10.72 13.28
CA LEU A 60 -12.60 -10.99 13.30
C LEU A 60 -12.07 -10.99 14.74
N ILE A 61 -11.31 -12.02 15.11
CA ILE A 61 -10.58 -12.05 16.38
C ILE A 61 -9.18 -11.49 16.14
N ILE A 62 -8.81 -10.44 16.88
CA ILE A 62 -7.54 -9.77 16.70
C ILE A 62 -6.71 -9.85 17.98
N HIS A 63 -5.49 -10.35 17.85
CA HIS A 63 -4.49 -10.39 18.92
C HIS A 63 -3.48 -9.25 18.70
N TYR A 64 -3.61 -8.18 19.48
CA TYR A 64 -2.68 -7.05 19.45
C TYR A 64 -1.55 -7.24 20.45
N MET A 65 -0.33 -7.07 19.98
CA MET A 65 0.84 -6.85 20.82
C MET A 65 1.14 -5.36 20.87
N TYR A 66 1.15 -4.75 22.05
CA TYR A 66 1.61 -3.37 22.18
C TYR A 66 3.10 -3.28 21.85
N MET A 67 3.41 -2.46 20.85
CA MET A 67 4.78 -2.15 20.46
C MET A 67 4.89 -0.65 20.18
N PRO A 68 5.61 0.10 21.02
CA PRO A 68 5.88 1.49 20.70
C PRO A 68 6.66 1.54 19.38
N TYR A 69 6.11 2.28 18.43
CA TYR A 69 6.75 2.58 17.17
C TYR A 69 6.51 4.05 16.85
N SER A 70 7.58 4.77 16.60
CA SER A 70 7.49 6.16 16.14
C SER A 70 8.49 6.41 15.01
N ASN A 71 8.21 7.43 14.22
CA ASN A 71 9.11 7.87 13.16
C ASN A 71 10.46 8.40 13.73
N ASN A 72 10.50 8.79 15.00
CA ASN A 72 11.68 9.30 15.69
C ASN A 72 12.60 8.19 16.24
N MET A 73 12.20 6.92 16.18
CA MET A 73 13.04 5.79 16.59
C MET A 73 14.30 5.70 15.74
N ASN A 74 15.43 5.48 16.39
CA ASN A 74 16.68 5.18 15.70
C ASN A 74 16.67 3.78 15.06
N TYR A 75 17.66 3.51 14.22
CA TYR A 75 17.73 2.25 13.45
C TYR A 75 17.77 0.99 14.35
N PHE A 76 18.52 1.05 15.45
CA PHE A 76 18.64 -0.06 16.36
C PHE A 76 17.33 -0.36 17.10
N GLU A 77 16.62 0.67 17.58
CA GLU A 77 15.31 0.52 18.22
C GLU A 77 14.28 -0.14 17.29
N ARG A 78 14.30 0.24 16.00
CA ARG A 78 13.43 -0.39 14.98
C ARG A 78 13.75 -1.87 14.78
N ILE A 79 15.03 -2.23 14.67
CA ILE A 79 15.45 -3.63 14.58
C ILE A 79 15.01 -4.41 15.81
N MET A 80 15.21 -3.88 17.00
CA MET A 80 14.77 -4.52 18.24
C MET A 80 13.25 -4.70 18.32
N ALA A 81 12.48 -3.73 17.83
CA ALA A 81 11.04 -3.85 17.72
C ALA A 81 10.65 -5.02 16.76
N PHE A 82 11.28 -5.12 15.60
CA PHE A 82 11.05 -6.22 14.67
C PHE A 82 11.40 -7.58 15.28
N LEU A 83 12.57 -7.71 15.90
CA LEU A 83 12.99 -8.97 16.53
C LEU A 83 12.06 -9.36 17.68
N LYS A 84 11.62 -8.38 18.46
CA LYS A 84 10.66 -8.58 19.55
C LYS A 84 9.30 -9.09 19.00
N PHE A 85 8.78 -8.45 17.95
CA PHE A 85 7.55 -8.92 17.31
C PHE A 85 7.72 -10.33 16.73
N LEU A 86 8.80 -10.58 16.01
CA LEU A 86 9.12 -11.87 15.44
C LEU A 86 9.09 -12.98 16.52
N CYS A 87 9.80 -12.78 17.62
CA CYS A 87 9.88 -13.75 18.72
C CYS A 87 8.48 -14.02 19.31
N PHE A 88 7.77 -12.97 19.72
CA PHE A 88 6.50 -13.15 20.42
C PHE A 88 5.35 -13.57 19.49
N SER A 89 5.34 -13.14 18.23
CA SER A 89 4.37 -13.62 17.26
C SER A 89 4.58 -15.11 16.94
N THR A 90 5.83 -15.60 16.96
CA THR A 90 6.13 -17.02 16.84
C THR A 90 5.48 -17.83 17.97
N PHE A 91 5.73 -17.47 19.24
CA PHE A 91 5.10 -18.15 20.37
C PHE A 91 3.57 -18.04 20.36
N LYS A 92 3.05 -16.87 19.99
CA LYS A 92 1.60 -16.70 19.87
C LYS A 92 1.01 -17.58 18.78
N LEU A 93 1.63 -17.62 17.61
CA LEU A 93 1.21 -18.47 16.49
C LEU A 93 1.26 -19.96 16.87
N LEU A 94 2.31 -20.39 17.56
CA LEU A 94 2.42 -21.77 18.02
C LEU A 94 1.32 -22.17 19.01
N SER A 95 0.85 -21.24 19.84
CA SER A 95 -0.23 -21.47 20.82
C SER A 95 -1.63 -21.52 20.22
N LEU A 96 -1.84 -21.04 19.00
CA LEU A 96 -3.15 -21.02 18.34
C LEU A 96 -3.33 -22.29 17.48
N LYS A 97 -4.52 -22.85 17.49
CA LYS A 97 -4.93 -23.90 16.55
C LYS A 97 -5.50 -23.21 15.30
N GLY A 98 -5.10 -23.66 14.14
CA GLY A 98 -5.60 -23.17 12.85
C GLY A 98 -5.27 -24.18 11.76
N ASP A 99 -6.08 -24.17 10.72
CA ASP A 99 -5.93 -25.07 9.58
C ASP A 99 -4.92 -24.48 8.59
N LEU A 100 -4.95 -23.17 8.36
CA LEU A 100 -4.10 -22.46 7.41
C LEU A 100 -3.51 -21.20 8.04
N ILE A 101 -2.27 -20.85 7.67
CA ILE A 101 -1.64 -19.58 8.01
C ILE A 101 -1.57 -18.72 6.74
N LEU A 102 -2.03 -17.48 6.81
CA LEU A 102 -1.76 -16.46 5.81
C LEU A 102 -0.74 -15.47 6.39
N ALA A 103 0.51 -15.56 5.93
CA ALA A 103 1.59 -14.69 6.39
C ALA A 103 1.84 -13.60 5.34
N THR A 104 1.61 -12.34 5.71
CA THR A 104 1.78 -11.21 4.78
C THR A 104 2.96 -10.33 5.17
N SER A 105 3.91 -10.12 4.25
CA SER A 105 4.98 -9.15 4.42
C SER A 105 4.36 -7.73 4.42
N THR A 106 4.90 -6.73 4.99
CA THR A 106 6.24 -6.40 5.42
C THR A 106 6.39 -6.63 6.92
N PRO A 107 7.53 -7.03 7.43
CA PRO A 107 8.78 -7.39 6.76
C PRO A 107 8.81 -8.86 6.28
N LEU A 108 9.83 -9.23 5.49
CA LEU A 108 10.03 -10.62 5.04
C LEU A 108 10.06 -11.63 6.20
N THR A 109 10.62 -11.21 7.34
CA THR A 109 10.77 -12.04 8.55
C THR A 109 9.44 -12.55 9.12
N ILE A 110 8.30 -12.01 8.69
CA ILE A 110 6.96 -12.52 9.06
C ILE A 110 6.74 -13.96 8.60
N GLY A 111 7.47 -14.42 7.58
CA GLY A 111 7.44 -15.80 7.12
C GLY A 111 8.11 -16.79 8.08
N ILE A 112 8.98 -16.34 9.00
CA ILE A 112 9.69 -17.21 9.94
C ILE A 112 8.73 -17.90 10.92
N PRO A 113 7.80 -17.20 11.61
CA PRO A 113 6.80 -17.84 12.44
C PRO A 113 5.97 -18.91 11.69
N ALA A 114 5.53 -18.57 10.47
CA ALA A 114 4.76 -19.50 9.64
C ALA A 114 5.57 -20.75 9.28
N LEU A 115 6.84 -20.57 8.91
CA LEU A 115 7.78 -21.66 8.60
C LEU A 115 8.01 -22.58 9.82
N ILE A 116 8.24 -22.01 11.01
CA ILE A 116 8.42 -22.77 12.25
C ILE A 116 7.15 -23.56 12.57
N LYS A 117 5.96 -22.94 12.47
CA LYS A 117 4.70 -23.65 12.72
C LYS A 117 4.46 -24.77 11.71
N LYS A 118 4.80 -24.58 10.44
CA LYS A 118 4.73 -25.65 9.44
C LYS A 118 5.64 -26.81 9.81
N TRP A 119 6.86 -26.56 10.24
CA TRP A 119 7.80 -27.62 10.60
C TRP A 119 7.42 -28.38 11.87
N THR A 120 6.88 -27.67 12.87
CA THR A 120 6.55 -28.26 14.18
C THR A 120 5.14 -28.85 14.25
N HIS A 121 4.16 -28.24 13.59
CA HIS A 121 2.74 -28.62 13.69
C HIS A 121 2.13 -29.08 12.36
N LYS A 122 2.92 -29.09 11.28
CA LYS A 122 2.48 -29.40 9.90
C LYS A 122 1.38 -28.48 9.35
N THR A 123 1.14 -27.34 9.98
CA THR A 123 0.13 -26.39 9.50
C THR A 123 0.62 -25.73 8.21
N PRO A 124 -0.11 -25.83 7.08
CA PRO A 124 0.27 -25.21 5.82
C PRO A 124 0.21 -23.69 5.92
N TYR A 125 0.99 -23.00 5.07
CA TYR A 125 0.90 -21.55 4.98
C TYR A 125 1.00 -21.03 3.55
N ILE A 126 0.31 -19.91 3.32
CA ILE A 126 0.44 -19.07 2.12
C ILE A 126 1.28 -17.85 2.50
N PHE A 127 2.20 -17.46 1.63
CA PHE A 127 3.00 -16.25 1.83
C PHE A 127 2.58 -15.15 0.86
N GLU A 128 2.06 -14.04 1.38
CA GLU A 128 1.73 -12.84 0.60
C GLU A 128 2.95 -11.91 0.57
N ALA A 129 3.54 -11.72 -0.61
CA ALA A 129 4.68 -10.84 -0.84
C ALA A 129 4.19 -9.47 -1.29
N ARG A 130 4.22 -8.48 -0.37
CA ARG A 130 3.72 -7.11 -0.63
C ARG A 130 4.78 -6.19 -1.22
N ASP A 131 6.04 -6.57 -1.10
CA ASP A 131 7.20 -5.85 -1.63
C ASP A 131 8.22 -6.84 -2.19
N ILE A 132 9.08 -6.39 -3.09
CA ILE A 132 10.22 -7.18 -3.58
C ILE A 132 11.34 -7.15 -2.53
N TRP A 133 11.26 -8.02 -1.56
CA TRP A 133 12.34 -8.24 -0.59
C TRP A 133 13.33 -9.29 -1.13
N PRO A 134 14.63 -9.19 -0.84
CA PRO A 134 15.31 -8.03 -0.21
C PRO A 134 15.68 -6.92 -1.19
N GLU A 135 15.36 -7.05 -2.48
CA GLU A 135 15.79 -6.13 -3.56
C GLU A 135 15.43 -4.67 -3.27
N ALA A 136 14.19 -4.39 -2.88
CA ALA A 136 13.75 -3.02 -2.61
C ALA A 136 14.59 -2.34 -1.51
N VAL A 137 14.89 -3.04 -0.41
CA VAL A 137 15.70 -2.49 0.69
C VAL A 137 17.18 -2.38 0.34
N ILE A 138 17.68 -3.23 -0.55
CA ILE A 138 19.06 -3.14 -1.10
C ILE A 138 19.14 -1.95 -2.05
N ALA A 139 18.20 -1.78 -2.96
CA ALA A 139 18.17 -0.72 -3.94
C ALA A 139 18.13 0.68 -3.32
N VAL A 140 17.38 0.85 -2.21
CA VAL A 140 17.40 2.12 -1.45
C VAL A 140 18.62 2.28 -0.55
N GLY A 141 19.57 1.34 -0.57
CA GLY A 141 20.82 1.41 0.17
C GLY A 141 20.72 1.14 1.68
N ALA A 142 19.58 0.62 2.16
CA ALA A 142 19.38 0.31 3.57
C ALA A 142 20.20 -0.91 4.03
N ILE A 143 20.52 -1.84 3.12
CA ILE A 143 21.34 -3.03 3.38
C ILE A 143 22.52 -3.07 2.40
N ARG A 144 23.70 -2.68 2.86
CA ARG A 144 24.93 -2.65 2.06
C ARG A 144 25.83 -3.88 2.22
N ASN A 145 25.72 -4.57 3.36
CA ASN A 145 26.55 -5.75 3.65
C ASN A 145 26.14 -6.93 2.75
N LYS A 146 27.06 -7.39 1.89
CA LYS A 146 26.82 -8.47 0.92
C LYS A 146 26.53 -9.83 1.56
N ILE A 147 27.10 -10.09 2.76
CA ILE A 147 26.81 -11.33 3.48
C ILE A 147 25.36 -11.31 3.97
N LEU A 148 24.92 -10.20 4.55
CA LEU A 148 23.54 -10.03 4.99
C LEU A 148 22.56 -10.11 3.80
N GLN A 149 22.91 -9.53 2.64
CA GLN A 149 22.12 -9.69 1.42
C GLN A 149 21.93 -11.15 1.05
N LYS A 150 23.01 -11.95 1.04
CA LYS A 150 22.94 -13.40 0.74
C LYS A 150 22.08 -14.16 1.76
N ILE A 151 22.19 -13.82 3.04
CA ILE A 151 21.35 -14.43 4.09
C ILE A 151 19.87 -14.12 3.86
N LEU A 152 19.54 -12.87 3.48
CA LEU A 152 18.15 -12.48 3.23
C LEU A 152 17.58 -13.14 1.97
N TYR A 153 18.35 -13.27 0.89
CA TYR A 153 17.93 -14.04 -0.30
C TYR A 153 17.72 -15.52 0.02
N PHE A 154 18.60 -16.09 0.84
CA PHE A 154 18.42 -17.47 1.28
C PHE A 154 17.19 -17.63 2.17
N LEU A 155 16.94 -16.71 3.10
CA LEU A 155 15.74 -16.70 3.93
C LEU A 155 14.47 -16.60 3.08
N GLU A 156 14.44 -15.68 2.12
CA GLU A 156 13.34 -15.53 1.18
C GLU A 156 13.07 -16.83 0.42
N TYR A 157 14.13 -17.43 -0.13
CA TYR A 157 14.03 -18.71 -0.84
C TYR A 157 13.43 -19.81 0.06
N VAL A 158 13.90 -19.93 1.30
CA VAL A 158 13.40 -20.95 2.25
C VAL A 158 11.93 -20.71 2.58
N ILE A 159 11.53 -19.47 2.81
CA ILE A 159 10.12 -19.11 3.06
C ILE A 159 9.26 -19.47 1.85
N TYR A 160 9.65 -19.05 0.65
CA TYR A 160 8.90 -19.33 -0.59
C TYR A 160 8.84 -20.82 -0.91
N LYS A 161 9.96 -21.55 -0.75
CA LYS A 161 10.03 -22.99 -0.99
C LYS A 161 9.03 -23.77 -0.12
N ASN A 162 8.86 -23.38 1.12
CA ASN A 162 8.00 -24.08 2.09
C ASN A 162 6.55 -23.58 2.11
N ALA A 163 6.21 -22.45 1.50
CA ALA A 163 4.83 -22.00 1.37
C ALA A 163 4.04 -22.92 0.44
N GLU A 164 2.74 -23.11 0.63
CA GLU A 164 1.88 -23.83 -0.32
C GLU A 164 1.64 -23.00 -1.59
N ALA A 165 1.44 -21.70 -1.41
CA ALA A 165 1.34 -20.75 -2.50
C ALA A 165 2.06 -19.43 -2.13
N ILE A 166 2.49 -18.68 -3.15
CA ILE A 166 3.07 -17.34 -3.03
C ILE A 166 2.13 -16.36 -3.71
N ILE A 167 1.78 -15.27 -3.02
CA ILE A 167 0.86 -14.24 -3.52
C ILE A 167 1.61 -12.90 -3.66
N PRO A 168 2.27 -12.65 -4.79
CA PRO A 168 2.79 -11.32 -5.09
C PRO A 168 1.66 -10.33 -5.42
N LEU A 169 1.86 -9.06 -5.06
CA LEU A 169 0.86 -8.01 -5.28
C LEU A 169 0.98 -7.33 -6.64
N SER A 170 1.86 -7.79 -7.51
CA SER A 170 1.93 -7.32 -8.91
C SER A 170 2.56 -8.36 -9.82
N ILE A 171 2.32 -8.20 -11.13
CA ILE A 171 2.96 -9.06 -12.14
C ILE A 171 4.49 -8.87 -12.14
N ASP A 172 4.97 -7.66 -11.90
CA ASP A 172 6.40 -7.38 -11.83
C ASP A 172 7.06 -8.07 -10.62
N MET A 173 6.37 -8.13 -9.47
CA MET A 173 6.82 -8.93 -8.32
C MET A 173 6.86 -10.42 -8.65
N LYS A 174 5.83 -10.96 -9.33
CA LYS A 174 5.82 -12.35 -9.79
C LYS A 174 7.00 -12.64 -10.72
N ASN A 175 7.24 -11.75 -11.68
CA ASN A 175 8.35 -11.89 -12.63
C ASN A 175 9.71 -11.85 -11.92
N SER A 176 9.88 -10.96 -10.93
CA SER A 176 11.10 -10.90 -10.10
C SER A 176 11.32 -12.19 -9.31
N ILE A 177 10.27 -12.75 -8.67
CA ILE A 177 10.35 -14.03 -7.94
C ILE A 177 10.75 -15.17 -8.89
N ASN A 178 10.10 -15.29 -10.04
CA ASN A 178 10.38 -16.34 -11.03
C ASN A 178 11.81 -16.24 -11.57
N SER A 179 12.28 -15.04 -11.87
CA SER A 179 13.65 -14.80 -12.37
C SER A 179 14.70 -15.18 -11.32
N ARG A 180 14.49 -14.82 -10.06
CA ARG A 180 15.44 -15.13 -8.98
C ARG A 180 15.42 -16.59 -8.54
N TYR A 181 14.26 -17.23 -8.61
CA TYR A 181 14.06 -18.60 -8.11
C TYR A 181 13.43 -19.53 -9.15
N PRO A 182 14.08 -19.83 -10.28
CA PRO A 182 13.54 -20.72 -11.33
C PRO A 182 13.12 -22.09 -10.79
N LYS A 183 13.77 -22.57 -9.71
CA LYS A 183 13.43 -23.84 -9.04
C LYS A 183 12.05 -23.84 -8.38
N LEU A 184 11.39 -22.69 -8.25
CA LEU A 184 10.03 -22.56 -7.72
C LEU A 184 8.97 -22.47 -8.84
N ALA A 185 9.34 -22.69 -10.11
CA ALA A 185 8.41 -22.56 -11.25
C ALA A 185 7.17 -23.48 -11.18
N SER A 186 7.28 -24.63 -10.49
CA SER A 186 6.14 -25.55 -10.28
C SER A 186 5.24 -25.15 -9.11
N LYS A 187 5.63 -24.13 -8.31
CA LYS A 187 4.85 -23.68 -7.18
C LYS A 187 3.73 -22.75 -7.62
N PRO A 188 2.53 -22.81 -7.02
CA PRO A 188 1.48 -21.83 -7.26
C PRO A 188 1.96 -20.43 -6.90
N ILE A 189 2.10 -19.54 -7.90
CA ILE A 189 2.41 -18.12 -7.74
C ILE A 189 1.29 -17.33 -8.43
N GLU A 190 0.34 -16.85 -7.63
CA GLU A 190 -0.86 -16.16 -8.12
C GLU A 190 -0.82 -14.68 -7.76
N VAL A 191 -1.00 -13.82 -8.76
CA VAL A 191 -1.03 -12.37 -8.53
C VAL A 191 -2.39 -11.96 -7.99
N ILE A 192 -2.38 -11.41 -6.77
CA ILE A 192 -3.57 -10.82 -6.16
C ILE A 192 -3.20 -9.41 -5.70
N GLU A 193 -3.47 -8.43 -6.53
CA GLU A 193 -3.12 -7.03 -6.34
C GLU A 193 -3.84 -6.44 -5.12
N ASN A 194 -3.51 -5.22 -4.75
CA ASN A 194 -4.25 -4.47 -3.73
C ASN A 194 -5.71 -4.27 -4.16
N ILE A 195 -6.56 -3.98 -3.18
CA ILE A 195 -8.01 -3.94 -3.33
C ILE A 195 -8.47 -2.50 -3.57
N SER A 196 -9.37 -2.35 -4.54
CA SER A 196 -10.20 -1.16 -4.74
C SER A 196 -11.52 -1.34 -3.98
N GLU A 197 -11.69 -0.60 -2.88
CA GLU A 197 -12.89 -0.68 -2.04
C GLU A 197 -13.97 0.25 -2.54
N ILE A 198 -14.59 -0.13 -3.64
CA ILE A 198 -15.48 0.71 -4.44
C ILE A 198 -16.64 1.24 -3.60
N GLU A 199 -17.28 0.40 -2.81
CA GLU A 199 -18.42 0.82 -1.99
C GLU A 199 -18.03 1.92 -0.99
N ARG A 200 -16.87 1.78 -0.33
CA ARG A 200 -16.35 2.81 0.59
C ARG A 200 -16.13 4.14 -0.12
N PHE A 201 -15.51 4.13 -1.30
CA PHE A 201 -15.18 5.37 -2.02
C PHE A 201 -16.37 6.00 -2.74
N GLN A 202 -17.37 5.20 -3.15
CA GLN A 202 -18.55 5.71 -3.85
C GLN A 202 -19.66 6.20 -2.90
N LYS A 203 -19.66 5.76 -1.63
CA LYS A 203 -20.70 6.08 -0.64
C LYS A 203 -20.19 6.75 0.62
N GLY A 204 -18.87 6.72 0.87
CA GLY A 204 -18.24 7.16 2.12
C GLY A 204 -17.93 8.65 2.21
N TYR A 205 -18.63 9.51 1.48
CA TYR A 205 -18.43 10.96 1.52
C TYR A 205 -19.75 11.72 1.68
N ASN A 206 -19.64 12.94 2.19
CA ASN A 206 -20.75 13.90 2.30
C ASN A 206 -20.63 14.95 1.19
N LYS A 207 -21.67 15.11 0.38
CA LYS A 207 -21.70 16.05 -0.76
C LYS A 207 -21.70 17.52 -0.33
N ASP A 208 -22.10 17.79 0.90
CA ASP A 208 -22.21 19.15 1.46
C ASP A 208 -20.96 19.55 2.26
N LEU A 209 -19.95 18.66 2.36
CA LEU A 209 -18.70 18.91 3.07
C LEU A 209 -17.55 19.07 2.06
N TYR A 210 -16.73 20.14 2.24
CA TYR A 210 -15.62 20.48 1.37
C TYR A 210 -14.34 20.78 2.15
N ILE A 211 -13.59 19.73 2.51
CA ILE A 211 -12.35 19.86 3.30
C ILE A 211 -11.22 20.50 2.49
N ILE A 212 -11.05 20.06 1.23
CA ILE A 212 -9.97 20.55 0.36
C ILE A 212 -10.25 22.00 -0.04
N LYS A 213 -11.46 22.30 -0.50
CA LYS A 213 -11.85 23.65 -0.93
C LYS A 213 -11.78 24.68 0.20
N GLU A 214 -12.18 24.30 1.41
CA GLU A 214 -12.05 25.15 2.60
C GLU A 214 -10.57 25.44 2.92
N LYS A 215 -9.71 24.44 2.81
CA LYS A 215 -8.26 24.61 3.03
C LYS A 215 -7.60 25.49 1.98
N ILE A 216 -8.00 25.38 0.72
CA ILE A 216 -7.44 26.15 -0.39
C ILE A 216 -7.90 27.63 -0.32
N GLY A 217 -9.14 27.89 0.08
CA GLY A 217 -9.69 29.22 0.21
C GLY A 217 -10.12 29.88 -1.11
N PHE A 218 -10.00 29.20 -2.24
CA PHE A 218 -10.52 29.60 -3.56
C PHE A 218 -11.00 28.38 -4.35
N GLN A 219 -11.59 28.59 -5.51
CA GLN A 219 -12.04 27.49 -6.40
C GLN A 219 -10.96 27.20 -7.45
N PRO A 220 -10.12 26.15 -7.30
CA PRO A 220 -9.15 25.79 -8.30
C PRO A 220 -9.82 25.16 -9.53
N LYS A 221 -9.16 25.23 -10.68
CA LYS A 221 -9.63 24.55 -11.90
C LYS A 221 -9.44 23.03 -11.85
N PHE A 222 -8.37 22.58 -11.19
CA PHE A 222 -8.01 21.18 -11.15
C PHE A 222 -7.26 20.81 -9.86
N ILE A 223 -7.71 19.76 -9.19
CA ILE A 223 -7.14 19.29 -7.92
C ILE A 223 -6.45 17.94 -8.11
N ILE A 224 -5.14 17.89 -7.85
CA ILE A 224 -4.31 16.69 -7.84
C ILE A 224 -4.13 16.27 -6.38
N LEU A 225 -4.66 15.10 -6.02
CA LEU A 225 -4.57 14.57 -4.65
C LEU A 225 -3.44 13.57 -4.52
N TYR A 226 -2.56 13.79 -3.57
CA TYR A 226 -1.66 12.78 -3.03
C TYR A 226 -2.08 12.47 -1.59
N ALA A 227 -2.44 11.24 -1.29
CA ALA A 227 -2.75 10.80 0.08
C ALA A 227 -1.84 9.63 0.48
N GLY A 228 -0.90 9.87 1.41
CA GLY A 228 0.03 8.83 1.84
C GLY A 228 1.25 9.31 2.61
N THR A 229 2.21 8.40 2.79
CA THR A 229 3.42 8.65 3.57
C THR A 229 4.36 9.62 2.88
N PHE A 230 4.89 10.59 3.63
CA PHE A 230 6.00 11.46 3.21
C PHE A 230 7.32 10.73 3.50
N GLY A 231 7.64 9.74 2.68
CA GLY A 231 8.84 8.92 2.80
C GLY A 231 9.77 9.07 1.62
N ARG A 232 11.07 8.73 1.78
CA ARG A 232 12.11 8.86 0.75
C ARG A 232 11.74 8.19 -0.57
N VAL A 233 11.08 7.03 -0.49
CA VAL A 233 10.69 6.28 -1.69
C VAL A 233 9.57 6.93 -2.49
N ASN A 234 8.80 7.84 -1.89
CA ASN A 234 7.68 8.51 -2.55
C ASN A 234 8.12 9.75 -3.36
N GLY A 235 9.34 10.26 -3.18
CA GLY A 235 9.93 11.28 -4.05
C GLY A 235 9.10 12.56 -4.20
N LEU A 236 8.54 13.08 -3.10
CA LEU A 236 7.66 14.26 -3.15
C LEU A 236 8.40 15.55 -3.54
N ASP A 237 9.72 15.57 -3.46
CA ASP A 237 10.53 16.66 -4.03
C ASP A 237 10.25 16.87 -5.52
N TYR A 238 10.06 15.77 -6.26
CA TYR A 238 9.62 15.82 -7.66
C TYR A 238 8.31 16.58 -7.83
N VAL A 239 7.35 16.35 -6.93
CA VAL A 239 6.03 17.00 -6.98
C VAL A 239 6.18 18.50 -6.78
N ILE A 240 7.03 18.93 -5.83
CA ILE A 240 7.27 20.35 -5.55
C ILE A 240 7.94 21.03 -6.75
N ASP A 241 8.94 20.40 -7.36
CA ASP A 241 9.60 20.96 -8.55
C ASP A 241 8.66 21.04 -9.75
N PHE A 242 7.81 20.01 -9.93
CA PHE A 242 6.81 19.99 -10.98
C PHE A 242 5.74 21.08 -10.75
N ALA A 243 5.24 21.21 -9.53
CA ALA A 243 4.27 22.23 -9.15
C ALA A 243 4.81 23.66 -9.34
N HIS A 244 6.11 23.89 -9.03
CA HIS A 244 6.76 25.18 -9.25
C HIS A 244 6.77 25.57 -10.75
N ASN A 245 7.03 24.63 -11.64
CA ASN A 245 7.00 24.93 -13.08
C ASN A 245 5.54 25.05 -13.59
N LEU A 246 4.64 24.22 -13.07
CA LEU A 246 3.22 24.28 -13.44
C LEU A 246 2.56 25.60 -13.04
N GLN A 247 2.93 26.17 -11.88
CA GLN A 247 2.44 27.47 -11.41
C GLN A 247 2.68 28.60 -12.41
N LYS A 248 3.77 28.53 -13.18
CA LYS A 248 4.11 29.55 -14.20
C LYS A 248 3.21 29.44 -15.45
N ILE A 249 2.58 28.30 -15.66
CA ILE A 249 1.71 28.00 -16.81
C ILE A 249 0.25 28.17 -16.43
N ASP A 250 -0.17 27.52 -15.33
CA ASP A 250 -1.53 27.61 -14.78
C ASP A 250 -1.50 27.42 -13.26
N SER A 251 -1.68 28.51 -12.52
CA SER A 251 -1.64 28.53 -11.07
C SER A 251 -2.91 27.95 -10.41
N GLU A 252 -3.96 27.70 -11.19
CA GLU A 252 -5.22 27.14 -10.70
C GLU A 252 -5.26 25.60 -10.77
N ILE A 253 -4.17 24.98 -11.25
CA ILE A 253 -3.95 23.52 -11.11
C ILE A 253 -3.15 23.30 -9.83
N VAL A 254 -3.76 22.69 -8.82
CA VAL A 254 -3.20 22.62 -7.48
C VAL A 254 -2.90 21.17 -7.05
N PHE A 255 -1.85 21.02 -6.24
CA PHE A 255 -1.52 19.78 -5.55
C PHE A 255 -1.97 19.87 -4.09
N VAL A 256 -2.71 18.87 -3.64
CA VAL A 256 -3.07 18.67 -2.24
C VAL A 256 -2.36 17.44 -1.71
N LEU A 257 -1.43 17.65 -0.79
CA LEU A 257 -0.56 16.62 -0.22
C LEU A 257 -1.03 16.28 1.20
N VAL A 258 -1.62 15.11 1.35
CA VAL A 258 -2.23 14.64 2.60
C VAL A 258 -1.39 13.53 3.20
N GLY A 259 -1.00 13.66 4.47
CA GLY A 259 -0.27 12.62 5.16
C GLY A 259 0.79 13.09 6.13
N ASP A 260 1.62 12.14 6.55
CA ASP A 260 2.74 12.36 7.47
C ASP A 260 3.92 11.45 7.12
N GLY A 261 5.09 11.74 7.66
CA GLY A 261 6.29 10.92 7.49
C GLY A 261 7.58 11.69 7.70
N LEU A 262 8.70 10.95 7.68
CA LEU A 262 10.03 11.49 8.00
C LEU A 262 10.47 12.67 7.12
N GLN A 263 9.98 12.74 5.88
CA GLN A 263 10.34 13.82 4.96
C GLN A 263 9.32 14.96 4.88
N LYS A 264 8.25 14.93 5.71
CA LYS A 264 7.20 15.97 5.62
C LYS A 264 7.78 17.38 5.75
N GLN A 265 8.66 17.59 6.75
CA GLN A 265 9.27 18.91 6.95
C GLN A 265 10.20 19.32 5.82
N ASP A 266 10.99 18.37 5.28
CA ASP A 266 11.89 18.65 4.16
C ASP A 266 11.10 19.06 2.91
N VAL A 267 9.99 18.38 2.61
CA VAL A 267 9.09 18.69 1.50
C VAL A 267 8.43 20.07 1.69
N ILE A 268 7.99 20.40 2.91
CA ILE A 268 7.44 21.72 3.24
C ILE A 268 8.49 22.82 3.05
N ASN A 269 9.72 22.60 3.55
CA ASN A 269 10.81 23.56 3.37
C ASN A 269 11.10 23.80 1.89
N ARG A 270 11.20 22.72 1.09
CA ARG A 270 11.38 22.82 -0.36
C ARG A 270 10.26 23.59 -1.03
N ALA A 271 9.01 23.36 -0.65
CA ALA A 271 7.85 24.05 -1.19
C ALA A 271 7.87 25.57 -0.83
N SER A 272 8.35 25.90 0.37
CA SER A 272 8.58 27.29 0.79
C SER A 272 9.66 27.96 -0.06
N ASP A 273 10.81 27.30 -0.24
CA ASP A 273 11.94 27.82 -1.05
C ASP A 273 11.54 28.05 -2.51
N LYS A 274 10.66 27.20 -3.04
CA LYS A 274 10.11 27.33 -4.40
C LYS A 274 8.94 28.32 -4.48
N GLY A 275 8.45 28.83 -3.36
CA GLY A 275 7.36 29.79 -3.31
C GLY A 275 6.01 29.27 -3.79
N VAL A 276 5.72 27.96 -3.58
CA VAL A 276 4.49 27.29 -4.04
C VAL A 276 3.49 26.99 -2.92
N ILE A 277 3.90 27.09 -1.64
CA ILE A 277 3.00 26.89 -0.50
C ILE A 277 1.83 27.88 -0.56
N ASP A 278 0.64 27.38 -0.29
CA ASP A 278 -0.64 28.11 -0.27
C ASP A 278 -0.91 28.91 -1.56
N LYS A 279 -0.23 28.53 -2.66
CA LYS A 279 -0.51 29.01 -4.01
C LYS A 279 -1.04 27.87 -4.87
N ASN A 280 -0.19 26.88 -5.18
CA ASN A 280 -0.60 25.68 -5.91
C ASN A 280 -0.13 24.37 -5.26
N VAL A 281 0.41 24.43 -4.03
CA VAL A 281 0.70 23.28 -3.19
C VAL A 281 0.13 23.50 -1.79
N PHE A 282 -0.74 22.60 -1.35
CA PHE A 282 -1.42 22.64 -0.05
C PHE A 282 -1.13 21.38 0.74
N PHE A 283 -0.88 21.53 2.04
CA PHE A 283 -0.59 20.41 2.94
C PHE A 283 -1.76 20.20 3.89
N LEU A 284 -2.17 18.94 4.04
CA LEU A 284 -3.14 18.46 5.03
C LEU A 284 -2.50 17.37 5.89
N ASP A 285 -3.00 17.22 7.11
CA ASP A 285 -2.59 16.15 7.99
C ASP A 285 -3.10 14.78 7.52
N SER A 286 -2.54 13.71 8.09
CA SER A 286 -2.97 12.36 7.76
C SER A 286 -4.40 12.13 8.24
N VAL A 287 -5.21 11.51 7.38
CA VAL A 287 -6.58 11.11 7.68
C VAL A 287 -6.69 9.59 7.81
N SER A 288 -7.75 9.11 8.43
CA SER A 288 -8.09 7.70 8.47
C SER A 288 -8.51 7.19 7.08
N LYS A 289 -8.51 5.86 6.91
CA LYS A 289 -8.97 5.25 5.66
C LYS A 289 -10.46 5.53 5.39
N SER A 290 -11.27 5.69 6.44
CA SER A 290 -12.69 6.02 6.34
C SER A 290 -12.95 7.47 5.94
N GLU A 291 -11.99 8.39 6.13
CA GLU A 291 -12.10 9.80 5.74
C GLU A 291 -11.58 10.07 4.32
N LEU A 292 -10.74 9.19 3.77
CA LEU A 292 -10.18 9.36 2.42
C LEU A 292 -11.23 9.56 1.33
N PRO A 293 -12.41 8.90 1.33
CA PRO A 293 -13.43 9.11 0.30
C PRO A 293 -13.84 10.57 0.14
N GLN A 294 -13.86 11.35 1.24
CA GLN A 294 -14.18 12.77 1.21
C GLN A 294 -13.17 13.57 0.38
N LEU A 295 -11.88 13.29 0.57
CA LEU A 295 -10.81 13.98 -0.19
C LEU A 295 -10.83 13.57 -1.67
N TYR A 296 -11.09 12.30 -1.97
CA TYR A 296 -11.21 11.81 -3.35
C TYR A 296 -12.48 12.34 -4.04
N PHE A 297 -13.56 12.61 -3.31
CA PHE A 297 -14.74 13.26 -3.87
C PHE A 297 -14.41 14.64 -4.44
N GLU A 298 -13.60 15.42 -3.74
CA GLU A 298 -13.25 16.78 -4.10
C GLU A 298 -12.14 16.88 -5.17
N CYS A 299 -11.30 15.86 -5.36
CA CYS A 299 -10.20 15.90 -6.32
C CYS A 299 -10.63 15.54 -7.75
N ASP A 300 -9.82 15.91 -8.73
CA ASP A 300 -9.99 15.55 -10.14
C ASP A 300 -9.17 14.33 -10.53
N ILE A 301 -7.99 14.16 -9.95
CA ILE A 301 -7.05 13.06 -10.20
C ILE A 301 -6.36 12.66 -8.90
N GLY A 302 -6.25 11.34 -8.66
CA GLY A 302 -5.44 10.82 -7.57
C GLY A 302 -4.04 10.49 -8.04
N SER A 303 -3.04 10.63 -7.15
CA SER A 303 -1.64 10.48 -7.56
C SER A 303 -0.84 9.53 -6.68
N SER A 304 0.18 8.92 -7.30
CA SER A 304 1.20 8.12 -6.65
C SER A 304 2.56 8.41 -7.27
N PHE A 305 3.54 8.75 -6.44
CA PHE A 305 4.89 9.08 -6.90
C PHE A 305 5.90 8.13 -6.29
N VAL A 306 6.96 7.83 -7.05
CA VAL A 306 8.07 6.97 -6.64
C VAL A 306 9.37 7.55 -7.21
N VAL A 307 10.44 7.51 -6.43
CA VAL A 307 11.78 7.90 -6.87
C VAL A 307 12.26 7.05 -8.04
N ASN A 308 13.21 7.56 -8.82
CA ASN A 308 13.75 6.87 -10.00
C ASN A 308 14.67 5.69 -9.62
N ILE A 309 14.06 4.68 -8.99
CA ILE A 309 14.69 3.39 -8.65
C ILE A 309 13.78 2.30 -9.21
N LYS A 310 14.24 1.61 -10.25
CA LYS A 310 13.40 0.65 -11.02
C LYS A 310 12.86 -0.49 -10.16
N GLU A 311 13.62 -0.95 -9.18
CA GLU A 311 13.24 -2.01 -8.25
C GLU A 311 12.00 -1.64 -7.42
N LEU A 312 11.71 -0.34 -7.25
CA LEU A 312 10.53 0.14 -6.55
C LEU A 312 9.29 0.26 -7.44
N TRP A 313 9.45 0.21 -8.77
CA TRP A 313 8.32 0.38 -9.70
C TRP A 313 7.36 -0.82 -9.72
N ALA A 314 7.83 -1.99 -9.26
CA ALA A 314 6.97 -3.16 -9.09
C ALA A 314 5.97 -3.05 -7.94
N ASN A 315 5.97 -1.93 -7.21
CA ASN A 315 5.09 -1.69 -6.07
C ASN A 315 3.61 -1.87 -6.42
N SER A 316 2.80 -2.12 -5.40
CA SER A 316 1.33 -2.18 -5.50
C SER A 316 0.75 -1.15 -4.51
N ALA A 317 0.94 0.14 -4.84
CA ALA A 317 0.59 1.24 -3.94
C ALA A 317 -0.93 1.33 -3.73
N ASN A 318 -1.39 1.40 -2.48
CA ASN A 318 -2.82 1.56 -2.15
C ASN A 318 -3.46 2.74 -2.87
N LYS A 319 -2.71 3.86 -3.01
CA LYS A 319 -3.17 5.09 -3.69
C LYS A 319 -3.70 4.84 -5.10
N PHE A 320 -3.06 3.93 -5.86
CA PHE A 320 -3.51 3.54 -7.19
C PHE A 320 -4.93 2.94 -7.13
N PHE A 321 -5.14 2.00 -6.24
CA PHE A 321 -6.43 1.29 -6.10
C PHE A 321 -7.51 2.16 -5.46
N ASP A 322 -7.14 3.03 -4.53
CA ASP A 322 -8.05 4.01 -3.92
C ASP A 322 -8.55 5.02 -4.96
N THR A 323 -7.64 5.49 -5.83
CA THR A 323 -7.98 6.38 -6.95
C THR A 323 -8.97 5.71 -7.90
N LEU A 324 -8.71 4.46 -8.29
CA LEU A 324 -9.62 3.70 -9.14
C LEU A 324 -10.98 3.46 -8.48
N ALA A 325 -11.00 3.14 -7.18
CA ALA A 325 -12.23 2.95 -6.40
C ALA A 325 -13.09 4.22 -6.33
N ALA A 326 -12.43 5.38 -6.28
CA ALA A 326 -13.09 6.68 -6.33
C ALA A 326 -13.59 7.07 -7.74
N GLY A 327 -13.30 6.26 -8.78
CA GLY A 327 -13.61 6.60 -10.16
C GLY A 327 -12.84 7.83 -10.66
N LYS A 328 -11.58 7.99 -10.21
CA LYS A 328 -10.72 9.11 -10.61
C LYS A 328 -9.59 8.61 -11.51
N PRO A 329 -9.13 9.42 -12.48
CA PRO A 329 -7.90 9.13 -13.21
C PRO A 329 -6.69 9.04 -12.27
N VAL A 330 -5.68 8.27 -12.65
CA VAL A 330 -4.46 8.05 -11.86
C VAL A 330 -3.29 8.83 -12.46
N LEU A 331 -2.55 9.58 -11.65
CA LEU A 331 -1.31 10.24 -12.02
C LEU A 331 -0.12 9.53 -11.37
N ILE A 332 0.85 9.09 -12.18
CA ILE A 332 2.12 8.54 -11.67
C ILE A 332 3.32 9.15 -12.40
N ASN A 333 4.52 9.00 -11.81
CA ASN A 333 5.78 9.41 -12.44
C ASN A 333 6.76 8.26 -12.66
N TYR A 334 6.31 6.99 -12.60
CA TYR A 334 7.19 5.83 -12.66
C TYR A 334 6.70 4.80 -13.69
N GLY A 335 7.59 3.85 -14.02
CA GLY A 335 7.33 2.77 -14.97
C GLY A 335 6.71 1.52 -14.32
N GLY A 336 6.92 0.38 -14.99
CA GLY A 336 6.42 -0.92 -14.53
C GLY A 336 4.93 -1.15 -14.86
N TRP A 337 4.37 -2.18 -14.27
CA TRP A 337 3.03 -2.66 -14.57
C TRP A 337 1.91 -1.61 -14.45
N GLN A 338 2.06 -0.63 -13.52
CA GLN A 338 1.05 0.42 -13.36
C GLN A 338 1.04 1.38 -14.54
N LYS A 339 2.21 1.79 -15.06
CA LYS A 339 2.31 2.58 -16.29
C LYS A 339 1.66 1.85 -17.47
N ASP A 340 1.98 0.56 -17.64
CA ASP A 340 1.43 -0.23 -18.73
C ASP A 340 -0.09 -0.34 -18.62
N LYS A 341 -0.59 -0.52 -17.39
CA LYS A 341 -2.03 -0.57 -17.10
C LYS A 341 -2.71 0.76 -17.37
N ILE A 342 -2.13 1.89 -16.93
CA ILE A 342 -2.68 3.24 -17.17
C ILE A 342 -2.82 3.50 -18.68
N ASN A 343 -1.77 3.21 -19.45
CA ASN A 343 -1.77 3.46 -20.88
C ASN A 343 -2.74 2.54 -21.63
N LYS A 344 -2.71 1.25 -21.31
CA LYS A 344 -3.56 0.23 -21.98
C LYS A 344 -5.05 0.46 -21.76
N GLU A 345 -5.43 0.77 -20.51
CA GLU A 345 -6.83 0.90 -20.11
C GLU A 345 -7.34 2.34 -20.19
N ASN A 346 -6.46 3.29 -20.55
CA ASN A 346 -6.76 4.73 -20.58
C ASN A 346 -7.45 5.19 -19.29
N ILE A 347 -6.72 5.06 -18.16
CA ILE A 347 -7.21 5.36 -16.80
C ILE A 347 -6.44 6.48 -16.09
N GLY A 348 -5.66 7.29 -16.81
CA GLY A 348 -4.88 8.35 -16.19
C GLY A 348 -3.76 8.88 -17.05
N TYR A 349 -2.75 9.46 -16.40
CA TYR A 349 -1.59 10.09 -17.02
C TYR A 349 -0.28 9.63 -16.38
N VAL A 350 0.76 9.48 -17.18
CA VAL A 350 2.10 9.08 -16.72
C VAL A 350 3.09 10.20 -17.01
N LEU A 351 3.59 10.84 -15.96
CA LEU A 351 4.67 11.82 -16.05
C LEU A 351 6.03 11.12 -16.23
N PRO A 352 6.99 11.74 -16.92
CA PRO A 352 8.36 11.22 -16.97
C PRO A 352 9.05 11.35 -15.60
N GLN A 353 10.03 10.48 -15.33
CA GLN A 353 10.85 10.56 -14.09
C GLN A 353 11.71 11.82 -14.01
N VAL A 354 12.12 12.32 -15.16
CA VAL A 354 12.79 13.62 -15.32
C VAL A 354 11.96 14.40 -16.32
N PHE A 355 11.35 15.49 -15.90
CA PHE A 355 10.46 16.31 -16.73
C PHE A 355 11.20 17.52 -17.29
N LYS A 356 10.69 18.04 -18.41
CA LYS A 356 11.05 19.28 -19.08
C LYS A 356 9.83 20.20 -19.09
N ASP A 357 10.03 21.46 -19.46
CA ASP A 357 8.93 22.44 -19.55
C ASP A 357 7.82 21.99 -20.53
N GLU A 358 8.18 21.32 -21.60
CA GLU A 358 7.20 20.74 -22.54
C GLU A 358 6.30 19.66 -21.90
N ASP A 359 6.82 18.87 -20.95
CA ASP A 359 6.03 17.86 -20.21
C ASP A 359 5.03 18.54 -19.28
N VAL A 360 5.42 19.66 -18.67
CA VAL A 360 4.55 20.48 -17.83
C VAL A 360 3.44 21.11 -18.65
N GLN A 361 3.74 21.63 -19.85
CA GLN A 361 2.75 22.15 -20.78
C GLN A 361 1.75 21.08 -21.23
N LYS A 362 2.25 19.90 -21.63
CA LYS A 362 1.40 18.75 -22.02
C LYS A 362 0.46 18.34 -20.88
N PHE A 363 0.96 18.35 -19.65
CA PHE A 363 0.13 18.00 -18.49
C PHE A 363 -0.92 19.08 -18.20
N SER A 364 -0.59 20.39 -18.33
CA SER A 364 -1.58 21.45 -18.20
C SER A 364 -2.71 21.32 -19.25
N ILE A 365 -2.39 21.02 -20.50
CA ILE A 365 -3.36 20.74 -21.57
C ILE A 365 -4.22 19.52 -21.23
N TYR A 366 -3.61 18.44 -20.70
CA TYR A 366 -4.34 17.26 -20.24
C TYR A 366 -5.37 17.58 -19.17
N CYS A 367 -5.03 18.41 -18.18
CA CYS A 367 -5.96 18.82 -17.11
C CYS A 367 -7.19 19.58 -17.63
N GLN A 368 -7.10 20.20 -18.80
CA GLN A 368 -8.18 20.95 -19.44
C GLN A 368 -9.07 20.07 -20.34
N ASN A 369 -8.69 18.83 -20.60
CA ASN A 369 -9.42 17.93 -21.52
C ASN A 369 -10.57 17.21 -20.81
N ILE A 370 -11.69 17.91 -20.62
CA ILE A 370 -12.86 17.42 -19.88
C ILE A 370 -13.39 16.10 -20.43
N SER A 371 -13.44 15.93 -21.75
CA SER A 371 -13.97 14.71 -22.39
C SER A 371 -13.08 13.51 -22.13
N LEU A 372 -11.76 13.66 -22.19
CA LEU A 372 -10.80 12.62 -21.85
C LEU A 372 -10.90 12.24 -20.36
N LEU A 373 -10.94 13.23 -19.48
CA LEU A 373 -11.06 13.00 -18.04
C LEU A 373 -12.36 12.26 -17.68
N ALA A 374 -13.48 12.62 -18.29
CA ALA A 374 -14.75 11.92 -18.10
C ALA A 374 -14.65 10.43 -18.52
N LYS A 375 -14.03 10.16 -19.69
CA LYS A 375 -13.80 8.79 -20.15
C LYS A 375 -12.87 8.02 -19.23
N GLN A 376 -11.81 8.64 -18.74
CA GLN A 376 -10.87 8.01 -17.82
C GLN A 376 -11.50 7.71 -16.44
N ARG A 377 -12.42 8.54 -15.96
CA ARG A 377 -13.20 8.29 -14.73
C ARG A 377 -14.06 7.02 -14.87
N GLU A 378 -14.77 6.88 -16.01
CA GLU A 378 -15.56 5.69 -16.31
C GLU A 378 -14.67 4.43 -16.38
N ASN A 379 -13.57 4.50 -17.12
CA ASN A 379 -12.64 3.40 -17.28
C ASN A 379 -12.02 2.99 -15.92
N ALA A 380 -11.63 3.96 -15.08
CA ALA A 380 -11.06 3.71 -13.75
C ALA A 380 -12.02 2.89 -12.87
N LEU A 381 -13.29 3.30 -12.80
CA LEU A 381 -14.31 2.59 -12.03
C LEU A 381 -14.60 1.20 -12.59
N ASN A 382 -14.66 1.06 -13.91
CA ASN A 382 -14.87 -0.23 -14.58
C ASN A 382 -13.73 -1.21 -14.28
N ILE A 383 -12.47 -0.75 -14.34
CA ILE A 383 -11.30 -1.58 -14.03
C ILE A 383 -11.25 -1.93 -12.53
N ALA A 384 -11.59 -1.00 -11.64
CA ALA A 384 -11.71 -1.25 -10.21
C ALA A 384 -12.67 -2.41 -9.93
N ASN A 385 -13.87 -2.34 -10.49
CA ASN A 385 -14.91 -3.38 -10.33
C ASN A 385 -14.47 -4.72 -10.90
N LYS A 386 -13.95 -4.73 -12.13
CA LYS A 386 -13.65 -5.95 -12.87
C LYS A 386 -12.44 -6.71 -12.33
N ASN A 387 -11.39 -5.97 -11.88
CA ASN A 387 -10.09 -6.57 -11.61
C ASN A 387 -9.67 -6.48 -10.15
N TYR A 388 -10.12 -5.46 -9.41
CA TYR A 388 -9.52 -5.10 -8.12
C TYR A 388 -10.51 -5.02 -6.96
N SER A 389 -11.78 -5.39 -7.17
CA SER A 389 -12.76 -5.42 -6.08
C SER A 389 -12.39 -6.46 -5.01
N THR A 390 -12.88 -6.28 -3.79
CA THR A 390 -12.72 -7.25 -2.70
C THR A 390 -13.23 -8.63 -3.10
N GLN A 391 -14.34 -8.70 -3.83
CA GLN A 391 -14.94 -9.94 -4.32
C GLN A 391 -13.98 -10.69 -5.26
N VAL A 392 -13.31 -9.98 -6.17
CA VAL A 392 -12.34 -10.58 -7.11
C VAL A 392 -11.13 -11.13 -6.33
N ALA A 393 -10.58 -10.36 -5.39
CA ALA A 393 -9.47 -10.81 -4.58
C ALA A 393 -9.83 -12.04 -3.73
N VAL A 394 -10.98 -12.01 -3.05
CA VAL A 394 -11.49 -13.12 -2.23
C VAL A 394 -11.76 -14.37 -3.07
N ALA A 395 -12.30 -14.22 -4.29
CA ALA A 395 -12.51 -15.35 -5.20
C ALA A 395 -11.20 -16.03 -5.62
N LYS A 396 -10.13 -15.24 -5.89
CA LYS A 396 -8.78 -15.78 -6.16
C LYS A 396 -8.24 -16.55 -4.96
N TYR A 397 -8.38 -16.00 -3.74
CA TYR A 397 -7.97 -16.71 -2.52
C TYR A 397 -8.77 -17.99 -2.29
N LYS A 398 -10.10 -17.96 -2.52
CA LYS A 398 -10.96 -19.15 -2.41
C LYS A 398 -10.47 -20.29 -3.31
N LYS A 399 -10.06 -19.98 -4.54
CA LYS A 399 -9.49 -20.98 -5.45
C LYS A 399 -8.21 -21.59 -4.84
N ILE A 400 -7.29 -20.76 -4.36
CA ILE A 400 -6.04 -21.23 -3.74
C ILE A 400 -6.35 -22.09 -2.50
N PHE A 401 -7.31 -21.70 -1.68
CA PHE A 401 -7.72 -22.48 -0.50
C PHE A 401 -8.23 -23.87 -0.89
N ASN A 402 -9.05 -23.95 -1.95
CA ASN A 402 -9.56 -25.22 -2.45
C ASN A 402 -8.45 -26.11 -3.08
N ASP A 403 -7.39 -25.53 -3.62
CA ASP A 403 -6.25 -26.27 -4.17
C ASP A 403 -5.32 -26.85 -3.07
N ILE A 404 -5.41 -26.32 -1.83
CA ILE A 404 -4.61 -26.76 -0.68
C ILE A 404 -5.36 -27.84 0.14
N TYR A 405 -6.69 -27.80 0.15
CA TYR A 405 -7.59 -28.70 0.89
C TYR A 405 -8.54 -29.46 -0.03
#